data_e6137003fecde383af97b0aaeba2acef
#
_entry.id   e6137003fecde383af97b0aaeba2acef
#
_cell.length_a   1.000
_cell.length_b   1.000
_cell.length_c   1.000
_cell.angle_alpha   90.00
_cell.angle_beta   90.00
_cell.angle_gamma   90.00
#
_symmetry.space_group_name_H-M   'P 1'
#
loop_
_entity.id
_entity.type
_entity.pdbx_description
1 polymer ?
#
loop_
_entity_poly.entity_id
_entity_poly.type
_entity_poly.pdbx_seq_one_letter_code
_entity_poly.pdbx_strand_id
1 'polypeptide(L)'
;MAITRIQRRADHGVGSDVHTDEELEKLAAVRGYFQEHFSGASIRDSYDAARTAQVFQVETDDVGERRNAVVSIDFLEEYVPEKMGKALISLRVAEHLQSAKGKEVLLTSWGVEEKED
;
A
#
# COMPACT_ATOMS: atom_id res chain seq x y z
N MET A 1 -25.87 -11.20 6.72
CA MET A 1 -25.77 -10.61 6.72
C MET A 1 -25.49 -10.17 6.71
N ALA A 2 -25.42 -10.30 6.21
CA ALA A 2 -25.10 -9.56 6.16
C ALA A 2 -24.93 -9.05 5.99
N ILE A 3 -25.19 -9.02 5.65
CA ILE A 3 -25.01 -8.23 5.35
C ILE A 3 -24.93 -7.57 5.45
N THR A 4 -25.01 -7.53 5.13
CA THR A 4 -24.70 -6.57 5.07
C THR A 4 -24.35 -6.03 5.10
N ARG A 5 -24.47 -5.98 4.82
CA ARG A 5 -24.04 -5.15 4.63
C ARG A 5 -23.83 -4.78 4.11
N ILE A 6 -23.90 -4.86 3.70
CA ILE A 6 -23.66 -4.26 3.11
C ILE A 6 -23.70 -3.73 2.94
N GLN A 7 -23.87 -3.49 2.76
CA GLN A 7 -23.79 -2.76 2.50
C GLN A 7 -23.80 -1.93 2.68
N ARG A 8 -23.85 -1.52 2.71
CA ARG A 8 -23.81 -0.64 2.73
C ARG A 8 -23.56 -0.03 2.40
N ARG A 9 -23.40 0.21 2.05
CA ARG A 9 -23.10 0.91 1.63
C ARG A 9 -23.05 1.42 0.98
N ALA A 10 -23.09 1.47 0.54
CA ALA A 10 -23.06 1.98 -0.20
C ALA A 10 -22.96 2.89 -0.36
N ASP A 11 -22.82 3.30 -0.44
CA ASP A 11 -22.69 4.06 -0.75
C ASP A 11 -22.04 4.64 -0.84
N HIS A 12 -21.59 5.01 -1.15
CA HIS A 12 -20.88 5.60 -1.32
C HIS A 12 -19.83 5.54 -1.70
N GLY A 13 -19.49 5.47 -1.65
CA GLY A 13 -18.14 5.52 -1.77
C GLY A 13 -17.57 4.75 -2.82
N VAL A 14 -17.36 5.21 -3.61
CA VAL A 14 -16.75 4.90 -4.72
C VAL A 14 -15.55 4.06 -4.58
N GLY A 15 -14.56 3.97 -4.92
CA GLY A 15 -13.40 3.14 -4.87
C GLY A 15 -13.27 2.16 -3.72
N SER A 16 -13.92 2.45 -2.63
CA SER A 16 -13.82 1.58 -1.47
C SER A 16 -14.54 0.24 -1.65
N ASP A 17 -15.33 0.11 -2.69
CA ASP A 17 -15.99 -1.17 -2.96
C ASP A 17 -15.03 -2.28 -3.32
N VAL A 18 -13.80 -1.92 -3.70
CA VAL A 18 -12.79 -2.89 -4.09
C VAL A 18 -12.21 -3.62 -2.89
N HIS A 19 -12.22 -2.99 -1.74
CA HIS A 19 -11.56 -3.52 -0.54
C HIS A 19 -12.54 -3.74 0.58
N THR A 20 -12.27 -4.77 1.39
CA THR A 20 -12.99 -4.97 2.64
C THR A 20 -12.54 -3.96 3.67
N ASP A 21 -13.31 -3.85 4.77
CA ASP A 21 -12.92 -2.95 5.86
C ASP A 21 -11.56 -3.33 6.43
N GLU A 22 -11.29 -4.62 6.54
CA GLU A 22 -10.01 -5.08 7.06
C GLU A 22 -8.88 -4.69 6.13
N GLU A 23 -9.10 -4.81 4.83
CA GLU A 23 -8.09 -4.39 3.86
C GLU A 23 -7.83 -2.89 3.95
N LEU A 24 -8.88 -2.10 4.15
CA LEU A 24 -8.70 -0.67 4.30
C LEU A 24 -7.89 -0.32 5.54
N GLU A 25 -8.08 -1.07 6.63
CA GLU A 25 -7.27 -0.87 7.82
C GLU A 25 -5.79 -1.20 7.56
N LYS A 26 -5.55 -2.27 6.82
CA LYS A 26 -4.19 -2.65 6.46
C LYS A 26 -3.55 -1.60 5.56
N LEU A 27 -4.31 -1.07 4.61
CA LEU A 27 -3.79 -0.04 3.72
C LEU A 27 -3.53 1.27 4.47
N ALA A 28 -4.34 1.57 5.47
CA ALA A 28 -4.08 2.73 6.32
C ALA A 28 -2.78 2.56 7.09
N ALA A 29 -2.48 1.35 7.54
CA ALA A 29 -1.22 1.07 8.21
C ALA A 29 -0.04 1.24 7.26
N VAL A 30 -0.20 0.81 6.01
CA VAL A 30 0.85 0.99 5.00
C VAL A 30 1.10 2.47 4.74
N ARG A 31 0.03 3.24 4.58
CA ARG A 31 0.15 4.68 4.37
C ARG A 31 0.83 5.35 5.56
N GLY A 32 0.45 4.97 6.77
CA GLY A 32 1.06 5.53 7.97
C GLY A 32 2.55 5.24 8.04
N TYR A 33 2.93 4.03 7.66
CA TYR A 33 4.34 3.65 7.60
C TYR A 33 5.11 4.57 6.63
N PHE A 34 4.56 4.80 5.44
CA PHE A 34 5.23 5.68 4.48
C PHE A 34 5.27 7.12 4.97
N GLN A 35 4.20 7.60 5.61
CA GLN A 35 4.19 8.95 6.14
C GLN A 35 5.25 9.14 7.21
N GLU A 36 5.48 8.12 8.00
CA GLU A 36 6.47 8.17 9.06
C GLU A 36 7.90 8.14 8.52
N HIS A 37 8.13 7.33 7.51
CA HIS A 37 9.48 7.14 6.98
C HIS A 37 9.85 8.12 5.88
N PHE A 38 8.87 8.79 5.29
CA PHE A 38 9.10 9.78 4.25
C PHE A 38 8.40 11.08 4.67
N SER A 39 8.88 11.65 5.76
CA SER A 39 8.29 12.83 6.33
C SER A 39 8.31 13.98 5.32
N GLY A 40 7.18 14.65 5.15
CA GLY A 40 7.07 15.73 4.20
C GLY A 40 6.75 15.32 2.79
N ALA A 41 6.73 14.01 2.52
CA ALA A 41 6.40 13.53 1.19
C ALA A 41 4.90 13.57 0.94
N SER A 42 4.53 13.67 -0.32
CA SER A 42 3.15 13.53 -0.75
C SER A 42 2.90 12.06 -1.07
N ILE A 43 1.89 11.47 -0.44
CA ILE A 43 1.61 10.05 -0.60
C ILE A 43 0.21 9.89 -1.18
N ARG A 44 0.14 9.25 -2.34
CA ARG A 44 -1.11 8.94 -3.00
C ARG A 44 -1.20 7.46 -3.25
N ASP A 45 -2.41 6.95 -3.34
CA ASP A 45 -2.57 5.55 -3.67
C ASP A 45 -3.78 5.35 -4.56
N SER A 46 -3.71 4.31 -5.37
CA SER A 46 -4.79 3.93 -6.25
C SER A 46 -4.73 2.42 -6.47
N TYR A 47 -5.87 1.85 -6.80
CA TYR A 47 -5.97 0.42 -7.04
C TYR A 47 -5.67 0.11 -8.51
N ASP A 48 -4.79 -0.85 -8.73
CA ASP A 48 -4.44 -1.33 -10.07
C ASP A 48 -5.09 -2.70 -10.25
N ALA A 49 -6.21 -2.73 -10.97
CA ALA A 49 -6.99 -3.96 -11.14
C ALA A 49 -6.21 -5.00 -11.94
N ALA A 50 -5.39 -4.56 -12.88
CA ALA A 50 -4.64 -5.49 -13.71
C ALA A 50 -3.63 -6.28 -12.90
N ARG A 51 -3.08 -5.67 -11.86
CA ARG A 51 -2.10 -6.31 -11.00
C ARG A 51 -2.68 -6.80 -9.69
N THR A 52 -3.96 -6.52 -9.44
CA THR A 52 -4.64 -6.84 -8.18
C THR A 52 -3.81 -6.32 -7.02
N ALA A 53 -3.54 -5.02 -7.05
CA ALA A 53 -2.63 -4.40 -6.10
C ALA A 53 -2.99 -2.96 -5.87
N GLN A 54 -2.65 -2.46 -4.68
CA GLN A 54 -2.76 -1.05 -4.37
C GLN A 54 -1.40 -0.41 -4.57
N VAL A 55 -1.34 0.60 -5.43
CA VAL A 55 -0.07 1.25 -5.75
C VAL A 55 0.03 2.54 -4.94
N PHE A 56 1.09 2.64 -4.15
CA PHE A 56 1.38 3.84 -3.37
C PHE A 56 2.47 4.62 -4.08
N GLN A 57 2.18 5.89 -4.36
CA GLN A 57 3.17 6.80 -4.95
C GLN A 57 3.67 7.72 -3.85
N VAL A 58 4.97 7.67 -3.61
CA VAL A 58 5.62 8.51 -2.61
C VAL A 58 6.46 9.53 -3.36
N GLU A 59 6.07 10.79 -3.26
CA GLU A 59 6.75 11.87 -3.96
C GLU A 59 7.40 12.79 -2.95
N THR A 60 8.73 12.88 -3.00
CA THR A 60 9.46 13.71 -2.08
C THR A 60 9.72 15.09 -2.70
N ASP A 61 9.89 16.09 -1.84
CA ASP A 61 10.10 17.46 -2.28
C ASP A 61 11.48 17.70 -2.86
N ASP A 62 12.44 16.87 -2.47
CA ASP A 62 13.84 17.16 -2.74
C ASP A 62 14.13 17.37 -4.21
N VAL A 63 13.69 16.44 -5.03
CA VAL A 63 13.94 16.52 -6.47
C VAL A 63 12.71 16.17 -7.26
N GLY A 64 11.55 16.17 -6.60
CA GLY A 64 10.33 15.75 -7.26
C GLY A 64 10.33 14.30 -7.67
N GLU A 65 11.17 13.50 -7.05
CA GLU A 65 11.25 12.09 -7.38
C GLU A 65 10.01 11.36 -6.90
N ARG A 66 9.53 10.49 -7.74
CA ARG A 66 8.37 9.68 -7.44
C ARG A 66 8.80 8.22 -7.32
N ARG A 67 8.40 7.60 -6.24
CA ARG A 67 8.69 6.19 -6.01
C ARG A 67 7.38 5.45 -5.86
N ASN A 68 7.30 4.27 -6.43
CA ASN A 68 6.07 3.49 -6.42
C ASN A 68 6.26 2.21 -5.63
N ALA A 69 5.36 1.99 -4.69
CA ALA A 69 5.28 0.73 -3.94
C ALA A 69 4.00 0.03 -4.35
N VAL A 70 4.14 -1.16 -4.91
CA VAL A 70 3.01 -1.95 -5.38
C VAL A 70 2.71 -2.99 -4.32
N VAL A 71 1.58 -2.83 -3.63
CA VAL A 71 1.20 -3.69 -2.52
C VAL A 71 0.13 -4.65 -3.02
N SER A 72 0.51 -5.90 -3.22
CA SER A 72 -0.42 -6.88 -3.76
C SER A 72 -1.43 -7.32 -2.70
N ILE A 73 -2.56 -7.80 -3.15
CA ILE A 73 -3.60 -8.26 -2.23
C ILE A 73 -3.11 -9.45 -1.43
N ASP A 74 -2.33 -10.35 -2.04
CA ASP A 74 -1.81 -11.51 -1.30
C ASP A 74 -0.86 -11.08 -0.18
N PHE A 75 -0.12 -9.97 -0.35
CA PHE A 75 0.68 -9.42 0.74
C PHE A 75 -0.21 -8.97 1.89
N LEU A 76 -1.30 -8.28 1.56
CA LEU A 76 -2.22 -7.81 2.59
C LEU A 76 -2.85 -8.98 3.36
N GLU A 77 -3.08 -10.09 2.69
CA GLU A 77 -3.69 -11.25 3.33
C GLU A 77 -2.76 -11.96 4.28
N GLU A 78 -1.44 -11.72 4.19
CA GLU A 78 -0.48 -12.39 5.04
C GLU A 78 -0.47 -11.86 6.47
N TYR A 79 -0.92 -10.64 6.69
CA TYR A 79 -0.77 -10.00 7.99
C TYR A 79 -2.08 -9.38 8.44
N VAL A 80 -2.35 -9.48 9.75
CA VAL A 80 -3.48 -8.77 10.33
C VAL A 80 -3.11 -7.29 10.44
N PRO A 81 -4.11 -6.39 10.54
CA PRO A 81 -3.79 -4.96 10.58
C PRO A 81 -2.82 -4.56 11.68
N GLU A 82 -2.92 -5.19 12.84
CA GLU A 82 -2.06 -4.86 13.98
C GLU A 82 -0.60 -5.20 13.72
N LYS A 83 -0.34 -6.13 12.83
CA LYS A 83 1.03 -6.58 12.55
C LYS A 83 1.59 -6.01 11.25
N MET A 84 0.77 -5.29 10.51
CA MET A 84 1.18 -4.78 9.21
C MET A 84 2.38 -3.85 9.32
N GLY A 85 2.36 -2.94 10.29
CA GLY A 85 3.47 -2.01 10.48
C GLY A 85 4.77 -2.71 10.79
N LYS A 86 4.72 -3.72 11.66
CA LYS A 86 5.92 -4.49 12.01
C LYS A 86 6.46 -5.25 10.81
N ALA A 87 5.57 -5.78 9.97
CA ALA A 87 5.98 -6.49 8.77
C ALA A 87 6.73 -5.56 7.83
N LEU A 88 6.22 -4.35 7.65
CA LEU A 88 6.86 -3.39 6.76
C LEU A 88 8.25 -3.00 7.27
N ILE A 89 8.39 -2.83 8.59
CA ILE A 89 9.69 -2.53 9.18
C ILE A 89 10.63 -3.71 9.02
N SER A 90 10.16 -4.90 9.29
CA SER A 90 10.97 -6.11 9.21
C SER A 90 11.48 -6.35 7.79
N LEU A 91 10.67 -6.04 6.79
CA LEU A 91 11.04 -6.22 5.40
C LEU A 91 11.84 -5.05 4.85
N ARG A 92 12.05 -4.01 5.65
CA ARG A 92 12.82 -2.83 5.27
C ARG A 92 12.28 -2.17 4.01
N VAL A 93 10.96 -2.04 3.97
CA VAL A 93 10.29 -1.53 2.78
C VAL A 93 10.76 -0.12 2.45
N ALA A 94 10.90 0.75 3.46
CA ALA A 94 11.34 2.12 3.23
C ALA A 94 12.73 2.17 2.62
N GLU A 95 13.65 1.29 3.09
CA GLU A 95 15.01 1.26 2.56
C GLU A 95 15.02 0.80 1.11
N HIS A 96 14.21 -0.22 0.80
CA HIS A 96 14.09 -0.65 -0.59
C HIS A 96 13.54 0.47 -1.46
N LEU A 97 12.54 1.19 -0.96
CA LEU A 97 11.92 2.26 -1.73
C LEU A 97 12.91 3.42 -1.93
N GLN A 98 13.72 3.73 -0.93
CA GLN A 98 14.70 4.80 -1.05
C GLN A 98 15.77 4.47 -2.07
N SER A 99 16.17 3.21 -2.17
CA SER A 99 17.24 2.82 -3.08
C SER A 99 16.73 2.47 -4.47
N ALA A 100 15.43 2.38 -4.65
CA ALA A 100 14.86 1.89 -5.91
C ALA A 100 14.54 3.03 -6.87
N LYS A 101 15.52 3.85 -7.16
CA LYS A 101 15.31 5.01 -8.03
C LYS A 101 14.91 4.54 -9.43
N GLY A 102 13.73 5.00 -9.86
CA GLY A 102 13.22 4.64 -11.17
C GLY A 102 12.70 3.22 -11.27
N LYS A 103 12.61 2.53 -10.14
CA LYS A 103 12.08 1.17 -10.10
C LYS A 103 10.84 1.11 -9.26
N GLU A 104 10.07 0.05 -9.44
CA GLU A 104 8.95 -0.24 -8.56
C GLU A 104 9.40 -1.20 -7.47
N VAL A 105 8.85 -1.01 -6.28
CA VAL A 105 9.05 -1.96 -5.19
C VAL A 105 7.75 -2.75 -5.05
N LEU A 106 7.85 -4.07 -5.19
CA LEU A 106 6.69 -4.95 -5.12
C LEU A 106 6.66 -5.65 -3.78
N LEU A 107 5.51 -5.58 -3.12
CA LEU A 107 5.26 -6.28 -1.86
C LEU A 107 4.27 -7.40 -2.15
N THR A 108 4.73 -8.62 -2.04
CA THR A 108 3.90 -9.80 -2.29
C THR A 108 4.02 -10.75 -1.13
N SER A 109 3.28 -11.86 -1.18
CA SER A 109 3.40 -12.87 -0.13
C SER A 109 4.79 -13.50 -0.08
N TRP A 110 5.58 -13.30 -1.13
CA TRP A 110 6.97 -13.79 -1.18
C TRP A 110 7.98 -12.81 -0.57
N GLY A 111 7.56 -11.58 -0.30
CA GLY A 111 8.43 -10.58 0.29
C GLY A 111 8.52 -9.34 -0.57
N VAL A 112 9.69 -8.71 -0.54
CA VAL A 112 9.93 -7.44 -1.23
C VAL A 112 10.81 -7.66 -2.44
N GLU A 113 10.40 -7.09 -3.57
CA GLU A 113 11.15 -7.22 -4.80
C GLU A 113 11.25 -5.88 -5.48
N GLU A 114 12.45 -5.50 -5.92
CA GLU A 114 12.64 -4.28 -6.71
C GLU A 114 12.60 -4.65 -8.19
N LYS A 115 11.79 -3.91 -8.93
CA LYS A 115 11.58 -4.23 -10.34
C LYS A 115 11.74 -2.97 -11.19
N GLU A 116 12.55 -3.09 -12.22
CA GLU A 116 12.72 -1.99 -13.15
C GLU A 116 11.51 -1.82 -14.05
N ASP A 117 11.20 -0.58 -14.37
CA ASP A 117 10.12 -0.26 -15.30
C ASP A 117 10.43 -0.71 -16.73
#